data_813a0f65e7308e8fe032d490385ed758
#
_entry.id   813a0f65e7308e8fe032d490385ed758
#
_cell.length_a   1.000
_cell.length_b   1.000
_cell.length_c   1.000
_cell.angle_alpha   90.00
_cell.angle_beta   90.00
_cell.angle_gamma   90.00
#
_symmetry.space_group_name_H-M   'P 1'
#
loop_
_entity.id
_entity.type
_entity.pdbx_description
1 polymer ?
#
loop_
_entity_poly.entity_id
_entity_poly.type
_entity_poly.pdbx_seq_one_letter_code
_entity_poly.pdbx_strand_id
1 'polypeptide(L)'
;MVTYAIIAITVVVSFLCFNNRQLFEKLALNPYRVVHAHEWYRVITHGFVHADGTHLFVNMFTYWSFGTYIEKVFEVADWGTGYYLLLYFGAMVIASVPDLIRYRNASWYRSIGASGAVSAILFTSIFLNPWDKILLF
;
A
#
# COMPACT_ATOMS: atom_id res chain seq x y z
N MET A 1 10.02 -4.89 -13.92
CA MET A 1 10.05 -4.61 -12.48
C MET A 1 8.63 -4.65 -11.92
N VAL A 2 8.46 -5.34 -10.82
CA VAL A 2 7.17 -5.47 -10.11
C VAL A 2 6.67 -4.13 -9.58
N THR A 3 7.57 -3.23 -9.16
CA THR A 3 7.20 -1.87 -8.73
C THR A 3 6.32 -1.17 -9.77
N TYR A 4 6.70 -1.19 -11.03
CA TYR A 4 5.89 -0.56 -12.09
C TYR A 4 4.54 -1.23 -12.29
N ALA A 5 4.46 -2.55 -12.15
CA ALA A 5 3.20 -3.27 -12.24
C ALA A 5 2.24 -2.87 -11.11
N ILE A 6 2.73 -2.79 -9.87
CA ILE A 6 1.95 -2.35 -8.71
C ILE A 6 1.48 -0.90 -8.89
N ILE A 7 2.35 0.00 -9.36
CA ILE A 7 1.98 1.40 -9.64
C ILE A 7 0.86 1.45 -10.69
N ALA A 8 1.02 0.74 -11.80
CA ALA A 8 0.02 0.74 -12.88
C ALA A 8 -1.35 0.24 -12.39
N ILE A 9 -1.37 -0.87 -11.66
CA ILE A 9 -2.62 -1.43 -11.09
C ILE A 9 -3.24 -0.43 -10.09
N THR A 10 -2.43 0.15 -9.22
CA THR A 10 -2.90 1.11 -8.20
C THR A 10 -3.51 2.35 -8.85
N VAL A 11 -2.86 2.91 -9.87
CA VAL A 11 -3.37 4.06 -10.62
C VAL A 11 -4.71 3.74 -11.28
N VAL A 12 -4.79 2.61 -12.01
CA VAL A 12 -6.03 2.20 -12.68
C VAL A 12 -7.17 2.00 -11.68
N VAL A 13 -6.93 1.24 -10.60
CA VAL A 13 -7.97 0.97 -9.59
C VAL A 13 -8.42 2.26 -8.91
N SER A 14 -7.49 3.15 -8.54
CA SER A 14 -7.83 4.44 -7.92
C SER A 14 -8.68 5.32 -8.83
N PHE A 15 -8.32 5.43 -10.12
CA PHE A 15 -9.12 6.19 -11.09
C PHE A 15 -10.53 5.60 -11.27
N LEU A 16 -10.66 4.29 -11.32
CA LEU A 16 -11.98 3.64 -11.37
C LEU A 16 -12.81 3.96 -10.13
N CYS A 17 -12.20 3.96 -8.95
CA CYS A 17 -12.87 4.28 -7.69
C CYS A 17 -13.28 5.75 -7.56
N PHE A 18 -12.57 6.70 -8.19
CA PHE A 18 -12.94 8.12 -8.15
C PHE A 18 -14.33 8.39 -8.72
N ASN A 19 -14.76 7.60 -9.69
CA ASN A 19 -16.04 7.74 -10.37
C ASN A 19 -17.05 6.63 -10.04
N ASN A 20 -16.69 5.71 -9.13
CA ASN A 20 -17.54 4.58 -8.77
C ASN A 20 -17.53 4.34 -7.25
N ARG A 21 -18.53 4.91 -6.57
CA ARG A 21 -18.67 4.80 -5.12
C ARG A 21 -18.85 3.36 -4.63
N GLN A 22 -19.56 2.53 -5.39
CA GLN A 22 -19.77 1.13 -5.03
C GLN A 22 -18.46 0.36 -5.04
N LEU A 23 -17.61 0.59 -6.06
CA LEU A 23 -16.30 -0.04 -6.14
C LEU A 23 -15.39 0.43 -5.01
N PHE A 24 -15.38 1.74 -4.71
CA PHE A 24 -14.66 2.31 -3.57
C PHE A 24 -15.04 1.60 -2.26
N GLU A 25 -16.34 1.53 -1.96
CA GLU A 25 -16.85 0.90 -0.75
C GLU A 25 -16.53 -0.61 -0.67
N LYS A 26 -16.51 -1.28 -1.81
CA LYS A 26 -16.18 -2.70 -1.88
C LYS A 26 -14.71 -2.98 -1.58
N LEU A 27 -13.78 -2.11 -2.03
CA LEU A 27 -12.35 -2.32 -1.93
C LEU A 27 -11.72 -1.68 -0.71
N ALA A 28 -12.34 -0.62 -0.13
CA ALA A 28 -11.84 0.05 1.07
C ALA A 28 -11.75 -0.90 2.27
N LEU A 29 -10.79 -0.66 3.16
CA LEU A 29 -10.74 -1.37 4.44
C LEU A 29 -11.94 -0.95 5.29
N ASN A 30 -12.75 -1.92 5.64
CA ASN A 30 -13.86 -1.77 6.56
C ASN A 30 -13.68 -2.81 7.67
N PRO A 31 -13.11 -2.44 8.82
CA PRO A 31 -12.81 -3.39 9.89
C PRO A 31 -14.03 -4.17 10.37
N TYR A 32 -15.19 -3.53 10.45
CA TYR A 32 -16.44 -4.20 10.83
C TYR A 32 -16.77 -5.36 9.88
N ARG A 33 -16.71 -5.13 8.56
CA ARG A 33 -17.00 -6.16 7.56
C ARG A 33 -15.91 -7.25 7.49
N VAL A 34 -14.66 -6.87 7.73
CA VAL A 34 -13.56 -7.85 7.83
C VAL A 34 -13.81 -8.82 8.95
N VAL A 35 -14.12 -8.34 10.15
CA VAL A 35 -14.29 -9.15 11.36
C VAL A 35 -15.62 -9.91 11.35
N HIS A 36 -16.74 -9.25 11.02
CA HIS A 36 -18.09 -9.82 11.15
C HIS A 36 -18.57 -10.53 9.89
N ALA A 37 -18.14 -10.11 8.71
CA ALA A 37 -18.52 -10.73 7.44
C ALA A 37 -17.40 -11.53 6.77
N HIS A 38 -16.24 -11.65 7.41
CA HIS A 38 -15.06 -12.37 6.92
C HIS A 38 -14.54 -11.86 5.55
N GLU A 39 -14.67 -10.57 5.29
CA GLU A 39 -14.20 -9.95 4.04
C GLU A 39 -12.70 -9.59 4.13
N TRP A 40 -11.85 -10.59 4.32
CA TRP A 40 -10.39 -10.44 4.53
C TRP A 40 -9.65 -9.87 3.34
N TYR A 41 -10.19 -9.98 2.12
CA TYR A 41 -9.60 -9.39 0.92
C TYR A 41 -9.35 -7.88 1.07
N ARG A 42 -10.10 -7.19 1.92
CA ARG A 42 -10.01 -5.75 2.16
C ARG A 42 -8.68 -5.32 2.78
N VAL A 43 -7.98 -6.21 3.48
CA VAL A 43 -6.64 -5.92 4.02
C VAL A 43 -5.58 -5.75 2.93
N ILE A 44 -5.87 -6.20 1.72
CA ILE A 44 -5.02 -6.03 0.53
C ILE A 44 -5.61 -4.98 -0.42
N THR A 45 -6.90 -5.07 -0.74
CA THR A 45 -7.50 -4.21 -1.77
C THR A 45 -7.51 -2.74 -1.41
N HIS A 46 -7.58 -2.39 -0.13
CA HIS A 46 -7.59 -1.00 0.33
C HIS A 46 -6.32 -0.23 -0.08
N GLY A 47 -5.20 -0.93 -0.24
CA GLY A 47 -3.93 -0.33 -0.67
C GLY A 47 -3.91 0.14 -2.12
N PHE A 48 -4.88 -0.27 -2.92
CA PHE A 48 -5.04 0.17 -4.32
C PHE A 48 -6.04 1.33 -4.48
N VAL A 49 -6.67 1.77 -3.39
CA VAL A 49 -7.69 2.82 -3.39
C VAL A 49 -7.13 4.09 -2.76
N HIS A 50 -7.35 5.23 -3.37
CA HIS A 50 -6.91 6.53 -2.88
C HIS A 50 -8.08 7.52 -2.83
N ALA A 51 -7.99 8.50 -1.91
CA ALA A 51 -9.07 9.47 -1.69
C ALA A 51 -9.23 10.44 -2.86
N ASP A 52 -8.11 10.86 -3.42
CA ASP A 52 -8.03 11.84 -4.50
C ASP A 52 -6.71 11.70 -5.29
N GLY A 53 -6.56 12.52 -6.35
CA GLY A 53 -5.39 12.51 -7.21
C GLY A 53 -4.10 12.92 -6.51
N THR A 54 -4.16 13.83 -5.55
CA THR A 54 -2.98 14.26 -4.78
C THR A 54 -2.48 13.14 -3.87
N HIS A 55 -3.39 12.48 -3.15
CA HIS A 55 -3.07 11.33 -2.31
C HIS A 55 -2.44 10.20 -3.14
N LEU A 56 -3.03 9.87 -4.30
CA LEU A 56 -2.50 8.89 -5.23
C LEU A 56 -1.11 9.27 -5.74
N PHE A 57 -0.94 10.52 -6.18
CA PHE A 57 0.33 11.00 -6.72
C PHE A 57 1.46 10.91 -5.70
N VAL A 58 1.25 11.42 -4.49
CA VAL A 58 2.28 11.41 -3.43
C VAL A 58 2.69 9.98 -3.08
N ASN A 59 1.73 9.06 -2.92
CA ASN A 59 2.02 7.66 -2.65
C ASN A 59 2.80 7.00 -3.80
N MET A 60 2.35 7.18 -5.04
CA MET A 60 2.98 6.53 -6.19
C MET A 60 4.33 7.13 -6.54
N PHE A 61 4.51 8.44 -6.36
CA PHE A 61 5.81 9.09 -6.55
C PHE A 61 6.83 8.60 -5.51
N THR A 62 6.45 8.54 -4.24
CA THR A 62 7.30 8.00 -3.18
C THR A 62 7.62 6.53 -3.44
N TYR A 63 6.61 5.74 -3.80
CA TYR A 63 6.81 4.33 -4.09
C TYR A 63 7.69 4.11 -5.31
N TRP A 64 7.53 4.89 -6.37
CA TRP A 64 8.42 4.84 -7.53
C TRP A 64 9.87 5.16 -7.16
N SER A 65 10.08 6.22 -6.39
CA SER A 65 11.42 6.70 -6.02
C SER A 65 12.20 5.68 -5.19
N PHE A 66 11.56 5.07 -4.21
CA PHE A 66 12.21 4.14 -3.28
C PHE A 66 11.99 2.67 -3.64
N GLY A 67 10.85 2.33 -4.21
CA GLY A 67 10.49 0.96 -4.56
C GLY A 67 11.38 0.40 -5.66
N THR A 68 11.67 1.17 -6.69
CA THR A 68 12.58 0.76 -7.77
C THR A 68 13.99 0.49 -7.25
N TYR A 69 14.45 1.30 -6.31
CA TYR A 69 15.74 1.11 -5.66
C TYR A 69 15.77 -0.17 -4.80
N ILE A 70 14.76 -0.36 -3.93
CA ILE A 70 14.70 -1.53 -3.05
C ILE A 70 14.51 -2.82 -3.85
N GLU A 71 13.69 -2.80 -4.92
CA GLU A 71 13.54 -3.96 -5.81
C GLU A 71 14.89 -4.37 -6.41
N LYS A 72 15.68 -3.39 -6.87
CA LYS A 72 17.02 -3.64 -7.40
C LYS A 72 17.98 -4.16 -6.34
N VAL A 73 17.94 -3.66 -5.12
CA VAL A 73 18.74 -4.17 -4.00
C VAL A 73 18.41 -5.63 -3.73
N PHE A 74 17.13 -6.00 -3.76
CA PHE A 74 16.69 -7.38 -3.55
C PHE A 74 17.12 -8.31 -4.68
N GLU A 75 17.13 -7.83 -5.92
CA GLU A 75 17.66 -8.57 -7.07
C GLU A 75 19.16 -8.84 -6.91
N VAL A 76 19.95 -7.82 -6.57
CA VAL A 76 21.41 -7.95 -6.40
C VAL A 76 21.76 -8.83 -5.19
N ALA A 77 20.97 -8.78 -4.13
CA ALA A 77 21.12 -9.62 -2.94
C ALA A 77 20.67 -11.09 -3.16
N ASP A 78 20.17 -11.41 -4.35
CA ASP A 78 19.63 -12.73 -4.70
C ASP A 78 18.43 -13.16 -3.80
N TRP A 79 17.71 -12.19 -3.23
CA TRP A 79 16.49 -12.45 -2.46
C TRP A 79 15.27 -12.66 -3.36
N GLY A 80 15.27 -12.04 -4.53
CA GLY A 80 14.24 -12.20 -5.54
C GLY A 80 12.94 -11.41 -5.27
N THR A 81 12.07 -11.47 -6.27
CA THR A 81 10.79 -10.75 -6.29
C THR A 81 9.86 -11.17 -5.15
N GLY A 82 9.90 -12.42 -4.73
CA GLY A 82 9.03 -12.95 -3.66
C GLY A 82 9.20 -12.22 -2.34
N TYR A 83 10.42 -11.96 -1.91
CA TYR A 83 10.69 -11.21 -0.68
C TYR A 83 10.32 -9.74 -0.80
N TYR A 84 10.47 -9.14 -1.98
CA TYR A 84 10.03 -7.78 -2.23
C TYR A 84 8.50 -7.65 -2.12
N LEU A 85 7.76 -8.57 -2.72
CA LEU A 85 6.29 -8.64 -2.60
C LEU A 85 5.85 -8.91 -1.16
N LEU A 86 6.57 -9.77 -0.44
CA LEU A 86 6.31 -10.04 0.97
C LEU A 86 6.49 -8.78 1.82
N LEU A 87 7.54 -7.99 1.56
CA LEU A 87 7.76 -6.72 2.24
C LEU A 87 6.59 -5.75 1.98
N TYR A 88 6.20 -5.57 0.72
CA TYR A 88 5.13 -4.63 0.34
C TYR A 88 3.77 -5.02 0.91
N PHE A 89 3.31 -6.22 0.60
CA PHE A 89 1.99 -6.69 1.03
C PHE A 89 1.95 -7.07 2.51
N GLY A 90 3.03 -7.63 3.04
CA GLY A 90 3.15 -7.92 4.48
C GLY A 90 3.05 -6.65 5.32
N ALA A 91 3.73 -5.59 4.92
CA ALA A 91 3.64 -4.29 5.58
C ALA A 91 2.21 -3.70 5.49
N MET A 92 1.54 -3.86 4.36
CA MET A 92 0.15 -3.43 4.18
C MET A 92 -0.80 -4.14 5.16
N VAL A 93 -0.65 -5.45 5.31
CA VAL A 93 -1.45 -6.25 6.25
C VAL A 93 -1.15 -5.83 7.69
N ILE A 94 0.13 -5.72 8.06
CA ILE A 94 0.53 -5.31 9.42
C ILE A 94 0.03 -3.90 9.75
N ALA A 95 0.13 -2.98 8.80
CA ALA A 95 -0.34 -1.60 8.98
C ALA A 95 -1.87 -1.52 9.18
N SER A 96 -2.63 -2.49 8.69
CA SER A 96 -4.08 -2.55 8.88
C SER A 96 -4.51 -3.09 10.26
N VAL A 97 -3.62 -3.78 10.98
CA VAL A 97 -3.96 -4.44 12.25
C VAL A 97 -4.48 -3.47 13.32
N PRO A 98 -3.87 -2.30 13.56
CA PRO A 98 -4.41 -1.36 14.54
C PRO A 98 -5.85 -0.92 14.24
N ASP A 99 -6.16 -0.68 12.97
CA ASP A 99 -7.52 -0.32 12.55
C ASP A 99 -8.50 -1.48 12.72
N LEU A 100 -8.08 -2.70 12.39
CA LEU A 100 -8.89 -3.91 12.59
C LEU A 100 -9.26 -4.12 14.07
N ILE A 101 -8.35 -3.83 14.98
CA ILE A 101 -8.59 -3.96 16.42
C ILE A 101 -9.48 -2.81 16.91
N ARG A 102 -9.11 -1.56 16.57
CA ARG A 102 -9.76 -0.36 17.10
C ARG A 102 -11.15 -0.16 16.56
N TYR A 103 -11.37 -0.41 15.28
CA TYR A 103 -12.61 -0.08 14.56
C TYR A 103 -13.45 -1.30 14.18
N ARG A 104 -13.20 -2.47 14.78
CA ARG A 104 -13.91 -3.71 14.48
C ARG A 104 -15.44 -3.64 14.65
N ASN A 105 -15.93 -2.74 15.50
CA ASN A 105 -17.35 -2.53 15.75
C ASN A 105 -17.88 -1.22 15.13
N ALA A 106 -17.06 -0.50 14.37
CA ALA A 106 -17.41 0.77 13.76
C ALA A 106 -17.75 0.58 12.28
N SER A 107 -19.01 0.29 11.97
CA SER A 107 -19.46 0.04 10.59
C SER A 107 -19.27 1.22 9.64
N TRP A 108 -19.15 2.44 10.19
CA TRP A 108 -18.93 3.70 9.47
C TRP A 108 -17.49 3.97 9.07
N TYR A 109 -16.51 3.27 9.71
CA TYR A 109 -15.09 3.54 9.49
C TYR A 109 -14.59 2.94 8.17
N ARG A 110 -13.79 3.73 7.44
CA ARG A 110 -13.09 3.32 6.21
C ARG A 110 -11.64 3.76 6.28
N SER A 111 -10.75 2.91 5.77
CA SER A 111 -9.33 3.23 5.56
C SER A 111 -8.92 2.83 4.15
N ILE A 112 -8.10 3.66 3.53
CA ILE A 112 -7.65 3.48 2.14
C ILE A 112 -6.20 3.94 1.99
N GLY A 113 -5.56 3.49 0.91
CA GLY A 113 -4.25 3.96 0.48
C GLY A 113 -3.12 2.98 0.71
N ALA A 114 -2.09 3.14 -0.10
CA ALA A 114 -0.87 2.33 -0.07
C ALA A 114 0.13 2.77 1.01
N SER A 115 -0.18 3.80 1.80
CA SER A 115 0.79 4.49 2.67
C SER A 115 1.53 3.58 3.64
N GLY A 116 0.89 2.54 4.18
CA GLY A 116 1.54 1.56 5.06
C GLY A 116 2.66 0.80 4.36
N ALA A 117 2.38 0.28 3.17
CA ALA A 117 3.37 -0.42 2.36
C ALA A 117 4.46 0.53 1.82
N VAL A 118 4.07 1.71 1.34
CA VAL A 118 4.99 2.74 0.83
C VAL A 118 5.94 3.22 1.94
N SER A 119 5.42 3.42 3.15
CA SER A 119 6.25 3.77 4.31
C SER A 119 7.26 2.67 4.64
N ALA A 120 6.88 1.41 4.58
CA ALA A 120 7.80 0.30 4.82
C ALA A 120 8.95 0.28 3.79
N ILE A 121 8.64 0.51 2.51
CA ILE A 121 9.65 0.61 1.45
C ILE A 121 10.59 1.80 1.72
N LEU A 122 10.03 2.97 2.04
CA LEU A 122 10.82 4.17 2.38
C LEU A 122 11.74 3.92 3.57
N PHE A 123 11.22 3.40 4.68
CA PHE A 123 12.04 3.12 5.88
C PHE A 123 13.06 2.02 5.65
N THR A 124 12.76 1.02 4.82
CA THR A 124 13.77 0.03 4.40
C THR A 124 14.92 0.70 3.66
N SER A 125 14.63 1.65 2.78
CA SER A 125 15.67 2.43 2.09
C SER A 125 16.54 3.22 3.07
N ILE A 126 15.92 3.89 4.04
CA ILE A 126 16.63 4.65 5.09
C ILE A 126 17.48 3.70 5.95
N PHE A 127 16.94 2.54 6.32
CA PHE A 127 17.66 1.56 7.15
C PHE A 127 18.91 1.01 6.45
N LEU A 128 18.81 0.76 5.14
CA LEU A 128 19.94 0.24 4.35
C LEU A 128 21.01 1.32 4.09
N ASN A 129 20.60 2.59 3.98
CA ASN A 129 21.49 3.69 3.70
C ASN A 129 21.19 4.89 4.63
N PRO A 130 21.48 4.77 5.94
CA PRO A 130 21.06 5.77 6.92
C PRO A 130 21.78 7.13 6.78
N TRP A 131 22.88 7.17 6.05
CA TRP A 131 23.67 8.39 5.83
C TRP A 131 23.44 9.04 4.47
N ASP A 132 22.65 8.42 3.61
CA ASP A 132 22.31 9.00 2.33
C ASP A 132 21.30 10.14 2.50
N LYS A 133 21.50 11.19 1.71
CA LYS A 133 20.50 12.26 1.65
C LYS A 133 19.25 11.76 0.93
N ILE A 134 18.10 11.91 1.54
CA ILE A 134 16.83 11.68 0.87
C ILE A 134 16.58 12.86 -0.07
N LEU A 135 16.90 12.66 -1.34
CA LEU A 135 16.58 13.62 -2.39
C LEU A 135 15.25 13.15 -3.01
N LEU A 136 14.20 13.90 -2.76
CA LEU A 136 12.88 13.66 -3.36
C LEU A 136 12.79 14.15 -4.81
N PHE A 137 13.81 14.86 -5.25
CA PHE A 137 13.92 15.39 -6.63
C PHE A 137 15.35 15.38 -7.12
#